data_58d41d8398ff3a715167bddd9515c986
#
_entry.id   58d41d8398ff3a715167bddd9515c986
#
_cell.length_a   1.000
_cell.length_b   1.000
_cell.length_c   1.000
_cell.angle_alpha   90.00
_cell.angle_beta   90.00
_cell.angle_gamma   90.00
#
_symmetry.space_group_name_H-M   'P 1'
#
loop_
_entity.id
_entity.type
_entity.pdbx_description
1 polymer ?
#
loop_
_entity_poly.entity_id
_entity_poly.type
_entity_poly.pdbx_seq_one_letter_code
_entity_poly.pdbx_strand_id
1 'polypeptide(L)'
;MCIRDSKRPVVKKIAILTSGGDCAGLNAVIRAVTLRAHNKYNWEVYGIKDGTLGLLKEPLDVIKLNPQNFEGSLMRMGGTFLGSNNKGNPFKKIIRNGKKIDSSDLVIEGFKKLGIDALIGIGGDGSLKILQSITKKGNINFVGIPKTIDNDVKHNELSIGYDTAVDVATNALDMLQPTAASHRRVMILEVMGRDAGHIALNAGIAGGADVILIPEIQYSIKSIADHIEKLRSKGRNHALIVVAEAVKKENGKKATVKYVDGEVRLGGIGNYLGDEIYKITDSETRVTVLGHVQRGAQPTHRDRLIASA
;
A
#
# COMPACT_ATOMS: atom_id res chain seq x y z
N MET A 1 -21.05 16.63 52.07
CA MET A 1 -19.76 16.19 51.50
C MET A 1 -20.02 14.91 50.72
N CYS A 2 -20.39 15.03 49.43
CA CYS A 2 -20.69 13.87 48.58
C CYS A 2 -19.36 13.28 48.10
N ILE A 3 -19.04 12.09 48.58
CA ILE A 3 -17.97 11.27 48.03
C ILE A 3 -18.44 10.81 46.66
N ARG A 4 -17.96 11.44 45.61
CA ARG A 4 -18.07 10.88 44.25
C ARG A 4 -17.27 9.59 44.23
N ASP A 5 -17.99 8.48 44.17
CA ASP A 5 -17.40 7.18 43.80
C ASP A 5 -16.65 7.34 42.47
N SER A 6 -15.35 7.54 42.53
CA SER A 6 -14.48 7.52 41.38
C SER A 6 -14.39 6.06 40.93
N LYS A 7 -15.30 5.62 40.06
CA LYS A 7 -15.14 4.37 39.35
C LYS A 7 -13.75 4.44 38.69
N ARG A 8 -12.81 3.60 39.17
CA ARG A 8 -11.50 3.47 38.52
C ARG A 8 -11.76 3.25 37.02
N PRO A 9 -11.13 4.00 36.13
CA PRO A 9 -11.35 3.80 34.70
C PRO A 9 -11.03 2.34 34.40
N VAL A 10 -12.00 1.64 33.81
CA VAL A 10 -11.80 0.24 33.39
C VAL A 10 -10.72 0.26 32.32
N VAL A 11 -9.58 -0.38 32.58
CA VAL A 11 -8.51 -0.54 31.59
C VAL A 11 -9.05 -1.38 30.44
N LYS A 12 -9.12 -0.78 29.27
CA LYS A 12 -9.54 -1.49 28.07
C LYS A 12 -8.33 -2.12 27.37
N LYS A 13 -8.57 -3.23 26.70
CA LYS A 13 -7.59 -3.92 25.87
C LYS A 13 -7.99 -3.75 24.40
N ILE A 14 -7.11 -3.16 23.64
CA ILE A 14 -7.30 -3.02 22.19
C ILE A 14 -6.25 -3.82 21.42
N ALA A 15 -6.67 -4.40 20.31
CA ALA A 15 -5.75 -5.03 19.38
C ALA A 15 -5.49 -4.12 18.17
N ILE A 16 -4.29 -4.22 17.61
CA ILE A 16 -3.92 -3.60 16.35
C ILE A 16 -3.27 -4.62 15.44
N LEU A 17 -3.60 -4.59 14.16
CA LEU A 17 -2.98 -5.42 13.13
C LEU A 17 -2.88 -4.70 11.79
N THR A 18 -1.94 -5.16 10.97
CA THR A 18 -1.76 -4.74 9.58
C THR A 18 -2.18 -5.89 8.65
N SER A 19 -2.92 -5.59 7.59
CA SER A 19 -3.44 -6.59 6.65
C SER A 19 -3.34 -6.11 5.20
N GLY A 20 -3.09 -7.06 4.30
CA GLY A 20 -2.86 -6.79 2.88
C GLY A 20 -1.40 -6.43 2.57
N GLY A 21 -1.13 -5.82 1.42
CA GLY A 21 0.21 -5.35 1.07
C GLY A 21 0.72 -4.31 2.08
N ASP A 22 2.02 -4.28 2.30
CA ASP A 22 2.66 -3.27 3.15
C ASP A 22 2.80 -1.92 2.43
N CYS A 23 3.14 -0.90 3.18
CA CYS A 23 3.54 0.42 2.66
C CYS A 23 4.29 1.21 3.74
N ALA A 24 4.83 2.35 3.35
CA ALA A 24 5.41 3.31 4.27
C ALA A 24 4.32 3.91 5.21
N GLY A 25 4.68 4.21 6.46
CA GLY A 25 3.79 4.83 7.43
C GLY A 25 3.07 3.88 8.39
N LEU A 26 3.01 2.57 8.11
CA LEU A 26 2.36 1.59 9.00
C LEU A 26 2.93 1.61 10.43
N ASN A 27 4.23 1.64 10.56
CA ASN A 27 4.89 1.70 11.87
C ASN A 27 4.59 3.00 12.62
N ALA A 28 4.41 4.11 11.90
CA ALA A 28 4.01 5.38 12.50
C ALA A 28 2.59 5.31 13.08
N VAL A 29 1.64 4.66 12.36
CA VAL A 29 0.29 4.40 12.88
C VAL A 29 0.32 3.57 14.15
N ILE A 30 1.03 2.44 14.13
CA ILE A 30 1.11 1.54 15.29
C ILE A 30 1.65 2.29 16.50
N ARG A 31 2.71 3.09 16.30
CA ARG A 31 3.27 3.94 17.34
C ARG A 31 2.25 4.97 17.87
N ALA A 32 1.60 5.71 16.98
CA ALA A 32 0.64 6.74 17.36
C ALA A 32 -0.52 6.18 18.18
N VAL A 33 -1.13 5.09 17.70
CA VAL A 33 -2.21 4.38 18.41
C VAL A 33 -1.75 3.93 19.79
N THR A 34 -0.58 3.32 19.88
CA THR A 34 -0.06 2.80 21.16
C THR A 34 0.18 3.93 22.17
N LEU A 35 0.86 5.00 21.74
CA LEU A 35 1.12 6.15 22.59
C LEU A 35 -0.18 6.83 23.05
N ARG A 36 -1.14 7.00 22.16
CA ARG A 36 -2.43 7.63 22.48
C ARG A 36 -3.24 6.80 23.46
N ALA A 37 -3.37 5.50 23.19
CA ALA A 37 -4.11 4.56 24.02
C ALA A 37 -3.53 4.51 25.45
N HIS A 38 -2.21 4.40 25.56
CA HIS A 38 -1.54 4.32 26.85
C HIS A 38 -1.56 5.66 27.60
N ASN A 39 -1.07 6.75 26.98
CA ASN A 39 -0.82 8.00 27.70
C ASN A 39 -2.12 8.74 28.07
N LYS A 40 -3.16 8.68 27.19
CA LYS A 40 -4.39 9.39 27.45
C LYS A 40 -5.43 8.56 28.21
N TYR A 41 -5.49 7.25 27.91
CA TYR A 41 -6.58 6.41 28.39
C TYR A 41 -6.14 5.29 29.34
N ASN A 42 -4.84 5.09 29.51
CA ASN A 42 -4.27 3.97 30.25
C ASN A 42 -4.79 2.60 29.78
N TRP A 43 -4.92 2.45 28.45
CA TRP A 43 -5.35 1.21 27.82
C TRP A 43 -4.15 0.34 27.44
N GLU A 44 -4.37 -0.97 27.42
CA GLU A 44 -3.38 -1.93 26.92
C GLU A 44 -3.56 -2.11 25.40
N VAL A 45 -2.45 -2.18 24.68
CA VAL A 45 -2.44 -2.40 23.22
C VAL A 45 -1.70 -3.70 22.91
N TYR A 46 -2.33 -4.56 22.11
CA TYR A 46 -1.77 -5.82 21.65
C TYR A 46 -1.60 -5.79 20.13
N GLY A 47 -0.36 -5.89 19.65
CA GLY A 47 -0.04 -6.05 18.23
C GLY A 47 -0.18 -7.51 17.82
N ILE A 48 -1.03 -7.79 16.84
CA ILE A 48 -1.20 -9.12 16.28
C ILE A 48 -0.26 -9.29 15.10
N LYS A 49 0.56 -10.36 15.12
CA LYS A 49 1.54 -10.63 14.06
C LYS A 49 0.89 -11.23 12.81
N ASP A 50 1.43 -10.87 11.64
CA ASP A 50 1.04 -11.41 10.34
C ASP A 50 -0.47 -11.32 10.04
N GLY A 51 -1.07 -10.17 10.41
CA GLY A 51 -2.52 -9.97 10.26
C GLY A 51 -3.31 -10.89 11.18
N THR A 52 -4.36 -11.53 10.65
CA THR A 52 -5.18 -12.46 11.44
C THR A 52 -4.53 -13.83 11.69
N LEU A 53 -3.39 -14.14 11.02
CA LEU A 53 -2.71 -15.42 11.19
C LEU A 53 -2.15 -15.60 12.59
N GLY A 54 -1.71 -14.53 13.24
CA GLY A 54 -1.23 -14.58 14.61
C GLY A 54 -2.25 -15.10 15.61
N LEU A 55 -3.55 -14.93 15.31
CA LEU A 55 -4.65 -15.45 16.13
C LEU A 55 -4.99 -16.92 15.86
N LEU A 56 -4.43 -17.51 14.80
CA LEU A 56 -4.62 -18.91 14.44
C LEU A 56 -3.52 -19.83 15.00
N LYS A 57 -2.45 -19.24 15.55
CA LYS A 57 -1.32 -19.97 16.13
C LYS A 57 -1.60 -20.38 17.58
N GLU A 58 -0.92 -21.41 18.05
CA GLU A 58 -0.89 -21.81 19.45
C GLU A 58 0.57 -22.04 19.89
N PRO A 59 1.08 -21.21 20.84
CA PRO A 59 0.42 -20.04 21.45
C PRO A 59 0.13 -18.93 20.43
N LEU A 60 -0.82 -18.03 20.76
CA LEU A 60 -1.14 -16.86 19.94
C LEU A 60 0.12 -16.01 19.70
N ASP A 61 0.34 -15.61 18.46
CA ASP A 61 1.50 -14.79 18.07
C ASP A 61 1.12 -13.31 18.13
N VAL A 62 1.23 -12.78 19.35
CA VAL A 62 0.87 -11.40 19.69
C VAL A 62 1.95 -10.76 20.56
N ILE A 63 2.07 -9.44 20.45
CA ILE A 63 3.02 -8.65 21.26
C ILE A 63 2.25 -7.61 22.05
N LYS A 64 2.44 -7.54 23.37
CA LYS A 64 1.97 -6.41 24.17
C LYS A 64 2.84 -5.20 23.84
N LEU A 65 2.22 -4.17 23.27
CA LEU A 65 2.89 -2.96 22.82
C LEU A 65 3.05 -2.00 24.01
N ASN A 66 4.30 -1.69 24.34
CA ASN A 66 4.61 -0.75 25.40
C ASN A 66 5.20 0.53 24.79
N PRO A 67 4.72 1.73 25.15
CA PRO A 67 5.29 3.00 24.70
C PRO A 67 6.82 3.12 24.84
N GLN A 68 7.37 2.53 25.89
CA GLN A 68 8.82 2.53 26.14
C GLN A 68 9.64 1.78 25.08
N ASN A 69 8.99 0.88 24.31
CA ASN A 69 9.64 0.14 23.23
C ASN A 69 9.62 0.90 21.89
N PHE A 70 8.97 2.07 21.84
CA PHE A 70 8.80 2.85 20.61
C PHE A 70 9.63 4.13 20.63
N GLU A 71 10.87 3.99 20.26
CA GLU A 71 11.71 5.14 19.96
C GLU A 71 11.22 5.90 18.72
N GLY A 72 11.66 7.14 18.57
CA GLY A 72 11.31 7.95 17.39
C GLY A 72 11.79 7.37 16.05
N SER A 73 12.72 6.42 16.07
CA SER A 73 13.19 5.67 14.90
C SER A 73 12.08 4.87 14.23
N LEU A 74 11.17 4.27 14.99
CA LEU A 74 10.10 3.42 14.44
C LEU A 74 9.22 4.16 13.41
N MET A 75 8.89 5.42 13.64
CA MET A 75 8.07 6.20 12.71
C MET A 75 8.79 6.52 11.38
N ARG A 76 10.10 6.26 11.29
CA ARG A 76 10.90 6.44 10.07
C ARG A 76 11.07 5.16 9.27
N MET A 77 10.66 4.02 9.80
CA MET A 77 10.83 2.72 9.14
C MET A 77 9.67 2.45 8.18
N GLY A 78 10.01 2.07 6.95
CA GLY A 78 9.07 1.50 6.00
C GLY A 78 8.56 0.12 6.44
N GLY A 79 7.58 -0.41 5.72
CA GLY A 79 6.98 -1.70 6.04
C GLY A 79 6.24 -1.71 7.39
N THR A 80 6.13 -2.89 8.00
CA THR A 80 5.47 -3.08 9.30
C THR A 80 6.19 -4.11 10.16
N PHE A 81 6.53 -3.77 11.40
CA PHE A 81 7.18 -4.70 12.33
C PHE A 81 6.22 -5.78 12.87
N LEU A 82 4.90 -5.57 12.73
CA LEU A 82 3.91 -6.60 13.06
C LEU A 82 3.82 -7.69 11.99
N GLY A 83 4.39 -7.46 10.80
CA GLY A 83 4.16 -8.30 9.65
C GLY A 83 2.78 -8.05 9.04
N SER A 84 2.58 -8.50 7.82
CA SER A 84 1.31 -8.37 7.11
C SER A 84 1.08 -9.60 6.25
N ASN A 85 -0.18 -9.92 5.98
CA ASN A 85 -0.54 -11.03 5.10
C ASN A 85 -1.57 -10.57 4.07
N ASN A 86 -1.25 -10.83 2.80
CA ASN A 86 -2.14 -10.59 1.66
C ASN A 86 -2.76 -11.90 1.12
N LYS A 87 -2.35 -13.05 1.67
CA LYS A 87 -2.85 -14.37 1.29
C LYS A 87 -3.76 -14.93 2.39
N GLY A 88 -4.84 -15.51 1.98
CA GLY A 88 -5.79 -16.15 2.89
C GLY A 88 -6.99 -15.28 3.23
N ASN A 89 -8.16 -15.88 3.06
CA ASN A 89 -9.42 -15.31 3.50
C ASN A 89 -9.88 -16.08 4.74
N PRO A 90 -10.01 -15.47 5.93
CA PRO A 90 -10.43 -16.13 7.16
C PRO A 90 -11.80 -16.82 7.07
N PHE A 91 -12.64 -16.42 6.10
CA PHE A 91 -13.92 -17.08 5.81
C PHE A 91 -13.79 -18.37 4.97
N LYS A 92 -12.59 -18.72 4.50
CA LYS A 92 -12.36 -20.02 3.86
C LYS A 92 -12.38 -21.11 4.91
N LYS A 93 -13.13 -22.17 4.62
CA LYS A 93 -13.16 -23.36 5.47
C LYS A 93 -11.83 -24.11 5.41
N ILE A 94 -11.26 -24.39 6.56
CA ILE A 94 -10.06 -25.21 6.72
C ILE A 94 -10.44 -26.56 7.35
N ILE A 95 -9.65 -27.61 7.10
CA ILE A 95 -9.82 -28.90 7.77
C ILE A 95 -8.90 -28.92 8.99
N ARG A 96 -9.47 -29.03 10.20
CA ARG A 96 -8.74 -29.22 11.45
C ARG A 96 -9.34 -30.41 12.20
N ASN A 97 -8.51 -31.39 12.57
CA ASN A 97 -8.94 -32.63 13.24
C ASN A 97 -10.08 -33.34 12.49
N GLY A 98 -9.98 -33.44 11.15
CA GLY A 98 -10.99 -34.07 10.31
C GLY A 98 -12.32 -33.34 10.15
N LYS A 99 -12.48 -32.16 10.80
CA LYS A 99 -13.68 -31.30 10.69
C LYS A 99 -13.42 -30.08 9.85
N LYS A 100 -14.40 -29.72 9.03
CA LYS A 100 -14.37 -28.50 8.22
C LYS A 100 -14.78 -27.31 9.10
N ILE A 101 -13.83 -26.44 9.44
CA ILE A 101 -14.00 -25.31 10.37
C ILE A 101 -13.88 -24.01 9.59
N ASP A 102 -14.71 -23.01 9.92
CA ASP A 102 -14.58 -21.64 9.46
C ASP A 102 -13.44 -20.96 10.25
N SER A 103 -12.39 -20.52 9.55
CA SER A 103 -11.24 -19.89 10.19
C SER A 103 -11.60 -18.58 10.89
N SER A 104 -12.69 -17.92 10.48
CA SER A 104 -13.13 -16.68 11.13
C SER A 104 -13.58 -16.92 12.57
N ASP A 105 -14.12 -18.11 12.89
CA ASP A 105 -14.48 -18.48 14.27
C ASP A 105 -13.24 -18.63 15.15
N LEU A 106 -12.17 -19.20 14.61
CA LEU A 106 -10.89 -19.31 15.33
C LEU A 106 -10.25 -17.93 15.59
N VAL A 107 -10.33 -17.01 14.61
CA VAL A 107 -9.88 -15.63 14.77
C VAL A 107 -10.67 -14.94 15.91
N ILE A 108 -12.00 -15.10 15.93
CA ILE A 108 -12.86 -14.55 16.98
C ILE A 108 -12.53 -15.15 18.35
N GLU A 109 -12.28 -16.46 18.39
CA GLU A 109 -11.86 -17.15 19.61
C GLU A 109 -10.51 -16.59 20.12
N GLY A 110 -9.55 -16.33 19.22
CA GLY A 110 -8.28 -15.68 19.56
C GLY A 110 -8.49 -14.31 20.21
N PHE A 111 -9.37 -13.47 19.67
CA PHE A 111 -9.72 -12.18 20.29
C PHE A 111 -10.32 -12.36 21.68
N LYS A 112 -11.21 -13.34 21.86
CA LYS A 112 -11.83 -13.64 23.16
C LYS A 112 -10.79 -14.13 24.18
N LYS A 113 -9.86 -15.01 23.78
CA LYS A 113 -8.76 -15.47 24.65
C LYS A 113 -7.89 -14.31 25.13
N LEU A 114 -7.67 -13.28 24.31
CA LEU A 114 -6.94 -12.07 24.67
C LEU A 114 -7.76 -11.08 25.50
N GLY A 115 -9.08 -11.22 25.55
CA GLY A 115 -10.00 -10.28 26.21
C GLY A 115 -10.03 -8.91 25.53
N ILE A 116 -10.01 -8.87 24.21
CA ILE A 116 -9.95 -7.63 23.42
C ILE A 116 -11.34 -6.96 23.35
N ASP A 117 -11.41 -5.69 23.70
CA ASP A 117 -12.63 -4.85 23.63
C ASP A 117 -12.84 -4.24 22.24
N ALA A 118 -11.74 -3.95 21.52
CA ALA A 118 -11.80 -3.34 20.20
C ALA A 118 -10.60 -3.73 19.33
N LEU A 119 -10.82 -3.77 18.01
CA LEU A 119 -9.79 -3.96 17.01
C LEU A 119 -9.55 -2.67 16.22
N ILE A 120 -8.29 -2.29 16.06
CA ILE A 120 -7.84 -1.32 15.08
C ILE A 120 -7.19 -2.11 13.93
N GLY A 121 -7.85 -2.09 12.77
CA GLY A 121 -7.36 -2.76 11.58
C GLY A 121 -6.79 -1.77 10.57
N ILE A 122 -5.53 -1.95 10.19
CA ILE A 122 -4.87 -1.13 9.17
C ILE A 122 -4.83 -1.93 7.88
N GLY A 123 -5.50 -1.44 6.83
CA GLY A 123 -5.61 -2.22 5.59
C GLY A 123 -6.17 -1.43 4.41
N GLY A 124 -6.07 -2.02 3.22
CA GLY A 124 -6.79 -1.56 2.02
C GLY A 124 -8.25 -1.99 2.06
N ASP A 125 -9.03 -1.58 1.05
CA ASP A 125 -10.49 -1.80 0.96
C ASP A 125 -10.91 -3.25 1.25
N GLY A 126 -10.28 -4.23 0.58
CA GLY A 126 -10.61 -5.65 0.78
C GLY A 126 -10.30 -6.16 2.19
N SER A 127 -9.16 -5.73 2.77
CA SER A 127 -8.78 -6.10 4.13
C SER A 127 -9.73 -5.51 5.17
N LEU A 128 -10.10 -4.23 5.02
CA LEU A 128 -11.03 -3.57 5.94
C LEU A 128 -12.41 -4.22 5.91
N LYS A 129 -12.92 -4.60 4.74
CA LYS A 129 -14.19 -5.35 4.60
C LYS A 129 -14.16 -6.71 5.32
N ILE A 130 -13.07 -7.46 5.17
CA ILE A 130 -12.88 -8.75 5.85
C ILE A 130 -12.84 -8.54 7.37
N LEU A 131 -12.04 -7.61 7.86
CA LEU A 131 -11.91 -7.33 9.29
C LEU A 131 -13.23 -6.84 9.90
N GLN A 132 -13.95 -5.97 9.20
CA GLN A 132 -15.29 -5.51 9.62
C GLN A 132 -16.28 -6.69 9.73
N SER A 133 -16.24 -7.62 8.78
CA SER A 133 -17.11 -8.79 8.79
C SER A 133 -16.80 -9.72 9.97
N ILE A 134 -15.51 -9.94 10.29
CA ILE A 134 -15.08 -10.76 11.44
C ILE A 134 -15.51 -10.09 12.75
N THR A 135 -15.23 -8.80 12.89
CA THR A 135 -15.52 -8.06 14.14
C THR A 135 -17.03 -7.95 14.37
N LYS A 136 -17.82 -7.77 13.31
CA LYS A 136 -19.29 -7.81 13.39
C LYS A 136 -19.78 -9.19 13.84
N LYS A 137 -19.24 -10.29 13.27
CA LYS A 137 -19.57 -11.66 13.67
C LYS A 137 -19.19 -11.95 15.13
N GLY A 138 -18.05 -11.40 15.58
CA GLY A 138 -17.52 -11.57 16.94
C GLY A 138 -18.08 -10.60 17.98
N ASN A 139 -18.91 -9.64 17.60
CA ASN A 139 -19.38 -8.53 18.44
C ASN A 139 -18.22 -7.74 19.08
N ILE A 140 -17.21 -7.41 18.28
CA ILE A 140 -16.01 -6.65 18.66
C ILE A 140 -16.09 -5.27 18.03
N ASN A 141 -15.82 -4.21 18.79
CA ASN A 141 -15.72 -2.86 18.24
C ASN A 141 -14.59 -2.78 17.21
N PHE A 142 -14.81 -2.05 16.11
CA PHE A 142 -13.86 -1.96 15.01
C PHE A 142 -13.62 -0.53 14.55
N VAL A 143 -12.35 -0.20 14.39
CA VAL A 143 -11.90 1.02 13.69
C VAL A 143 -10.97 0.60 12.56
N GLY A 144 -11.31 0.98 11.33
CA GLY A 144 -10.50 0.75 10.14
C GLY A 144 -9.66 1.98 9.80
N ILE A 145 -8.35 1.78 9.57
CA ILE A 145 -7.44 2.83 9.10
C ILE A 145 -7.06 2.53 7.66
N PRO A 146 -7.43 3.41 6.70
CA PRO A 146 -7.11 3.22 5.30
C PRO A 146 -5.60 3.27 5.03
N LYS A 147 -5.10 2.23 4.41
CA LYS A 147 -3.71 2.05 4.04
C LYS A 147 -3.64 1.38 2.67
N THR A 148 -3.10 2.08 1.69
CA THR A 148 -2.77 1.55 0.35
C THR A 148 -1.92 2.57 -0.39
N ILE A 149 -0.98 2.11 -1.20
CA ILE A 149 -0.24 3.01 -2.10
C ILE A 149 -1.09 3.44 -3.30
N ASP A 150 -2.17 2.74 -3.60
CA ASP A 150 -2.99 2.94 -4.80
C ASP A 150 -3.98 4.11 -4.63
N ASN A 151 -4.21 4.55 -3.39
CA ASN A 151 -5.18 5.60 -3.00
C ASN A 151 -6.60 5.36 -3.54
N ASP A 152 -7.04 4.10 -3.52
CA ASP A 152 -8.28 3.62 -4.13
C ASP A 152 -9.39 3.29 -3.11
N VAL A 153 -9.21 3.65 -1.84
CA VAL A 153 -10.22 3.44 -0.79
C VAL A 153 -11.28 4.52 -0.88
N LYS A 154 -12.54 4.12 -1.10
CA LYS A 154 -13.67 5.05 -1.22
C LYS A 154 -13.88 5.87 0.06
N HIS A 155 -14.35 7.11 -0.12
CA HIS A 155 -14.63 8.06 0.97
C HIS A 155 -13.40 8.42 1.83
N ASN A 156 -12.20 8.28 1.26
CA ASN A 156 -10.94 8.64 1.88
C ASN A 156 -10.13 9.49 0.90
N GLU A 157 -9.72 10.67 1.31
CA GLU A 157 -8.97 11.59 0.44
C GLU A 157 -7.54 11.10 0.22
N LEU A 158 -6.91 10.61 1.29
CA LEU A 158 -5.52 10.21 1.26
C LEU A 158 -5.28 8.98 2.14
N SER A 159 -4.82 7.89 1.53
CA SER A 159 -4.46 6.66 2.22
C SER A 159 -2.99 6.71 2.67
N ILE A 160 -2.71 6.15 3.84
CA ILE A 160 -1.35 6.01 4.34
C ILE A 160 -0.53 5.15 3.37
N GLY A 161 0.65 5.65 3.00
CA GLY A 161 1.59 5.04 2.08
C GLY A 161 1.54 5.55 0.65
N TYR A 162 0.49 6.26 0.27
CA TYR A 162 0.34 6.81 -1.06
C TYR A 162 1.35 7.93 -1.36
N ASP A 163 1.45 8.92 -0.47
CA ASP A 163 2.34 10.05 -0.65
C ASP A 163 3.81 9.62 -0.81
N THR A 164 4.23 8.64 0.00
CA THR A 164 5.58 8.06 -0.13
C THR A 164 5.77 7.32 -1.46
N ALA A 165 4.75 6.62 -1.96
CA ALA A 165 4.86 5.94 -3.25
C ALA A 165 4.98 6.94 -4.41
N VAL A 166 4.28 8.08 -4.34
CA VAL A 166 4.42 9.19 -5.30
C VAL A 166 5.81 9.82 -5.21
N ASP A 167 6.31 10.06 -3.99
CA ASP A 167 7.66 10.61 -3.77
C ASP A 167 8.74 9.73 -4.38
N VAL A 168 8.69 8.41 -4.16
CA VAL A 168 9.64 7.44 -4.76
C VAL A 168 9.60 7.49 -6.28
N ALA A 169 8.40 7.57 -6.87
CA ALA A 169 8.26 7.64 -8.32
C ALA A 169 8.76 8.97 -8.89
N THR A 170 8.51 10.09 -8.19
CA THR A 170 9.03 11.41 -8.58
C THR A 170 10.55 11.45 -8.52
N ASN A 171 11.15 10.96 -7.43
CA ASN A 171 12.60 10.86 -7.29
C ASN A 171 13.22 9.99 -8.39
N ALA A 172 12.55 8.93 -8.83
CA ALA A 172 13.02 8.11 -9.95
C ALA A 172 13.00 8.89 -11.27
N LEU A 173 11.98 9.71 -11.53
CA LEU A 173 11.93 10.59 -12.71
C LEU A 173 13.06 11.61 -12.70
N ASP A 174 13.34 12.23 -11.55
CA ASP A 174 14.44 13.18 -11.39
C ASP A 174 15.80 12.54 -11.71
N MET A 175 15.98 11.26 -11.35
CA MET A 175 17.19 10.51 -11.69
C MET A 175 17.24 10.07 -13.17
N LEU A 176 16.08 9.81 -13.80
CA LEU A 176 16.01 9.40 -15.19
C LEU A 176 16.21 10.56 -16.17
N GLN A 177 15.79 11.78 -15.81
CA GLN A 177 15.83 12.96 -16.68
C GLN A 177 17.25 13.29 -17.18
N PRO A 178 18.29 13.42 -16.34
CA PRO A 178 19.63 13.78 -16.82
C PRO A 178 20.24 12.68 -17.72
N THR A 179 19.97 11.42 -17.47
CA THR A 179 20.47 10.33 -18.34
C THR A 179 19.68 10.25 -19.64
N ALA A 180 18.38 10.57 -19.64
CA ALA A 180 17.59 10.71 -20.86
C ALA A 180 18.16 11.80 -21.77
N ALA A 181 18.48 12.96 -21.21
CA ALA A 181 19.03 14.08 -21.92
C ALA A 181 20.45 13.77 -22.48
N SER A 182 21.30 13.15 -21.67
CA SER A 182 22.68 12.81 -22.04
C SER A 182 22.76 11.87 -23.24
N HIS A 183 21.85 10.93 -23.34
CA HIS A 183 21.83 9.89 -24.36
C HIS A 183 20.77 10.09 -25.45
N ARG A 184 20.00 11.18 -25.41
CA ARG A 184 18.91 11.46 -26.36
C ARG A 184 17.86 10.36 -26.43
N ARG A 185 17.50 9.79 -25.25
CA ARG A 185 16.62 8.64 -25.13
C ARG A 185 15.20 9.02 -24.72
N VAL A 186 14.28 8.10 -25.00
CA VAL A 186 12.98 8.07 -24.37
C VAL A 186 13.05 7.15 -23.16
N MET A 187 12.86 7.70 -21.96
CA MET A 187 12.81 6.94 -20.72
C MET A 187 11.37 6.68 -20.32
N ILE A 188 11.05 5.44 -20.00
CA ILE A 188 9.73 5.00 -19.59
C ILE A 188 9.81 4.50 -18.16
N LEU A 189 9.06 5.12 -17.25
CA LEU A 189 8.94 4.70 -15.87
C LEU A 189 7.61 3.98 -15.67
N GLU A 190 7.65 2.68 -15.40
CA GLU A 190 6.48 1.88 -15.01
C GLU A 190 6.33 1.89 -13.50
N VAL A 191 5.14 2.32 -13.02
CA VAL A 191 4.83 2.46 -11.60
C VAL A 191 3.67 1.56 -11.21
N MET A 192 3.62 1.18 -9.93
CA MET A 192 2.48 0.48 -9.34
C MET A 192 1.25 1.39 -9.28
N GLY A 193 0.15 0.89 -8.79
CA GLY A 193 -1.13 1.59 -8.63
C GLY A 193 -2.30 0.65 -8.82
N ARG A 194 -2.02 -0.63 -9.10
CA ARG A 194 -3.04 -1.65 -9.34
C ARG A 194 -3.97 -1.20 -10.48
N ASP A 195 -5.28 -1.03 -10.20
CA ASP A 195 -6.26 -0.63 -11.22
C ASP A 195 -6.45 0.90 -11.33
N ALA A 196 -5.71 1.70 -10.56
CA ALA A 196 -5.78 3.17 -10.53
C ALA A 196 -4.48 3.83 -11.03
N GLY A 197 -4.62 4.96 -11.70
CA GLY A 197 -3.51 5.75 -12.25
C GLY A 197 -2.97 6.84 -11.31
N HIS A 198 -3.38 6.89 -10.05
CA HIS A 198 -3.07 7.99 -9.15
C HIS A 198 -1.57 8.25 -8.95
N ILE A 199 -0.76 7.19 -8.76
CA ILE A 199 0.70 7.33 -8.59
C ILE A 199 1.31 7.87 -9.88
N ALA A 200 0.98 7.28 -11.04
CA ALA A 200 1.50 7.72 -12.33
C ALA A 200 1.16 9.17 -12.62
N LEU A 201 -0.08 9.58 -12.35
CA LEU A 201 -0.55 10.94 -12.58
C LEU A 201 0.22 11.95 -11.71
N ASN A 202 0.24 11.72 -10.40
CA ASN A 202 0.84 12.70 -9.49
C ASN A 202 2.36 12.76 -9.60
N ALA A 203 3.02 11.60 -9.72
CA ALA A 203 4.47 11.56 -9.94
C ALA A 203 4.87 12.14 -11.30
N GLY A 204 4.06 11.86 -12.35
CA GLY A 204 4.31 12.40 -13.69
C GLY A 204 4.18 13.91 -13.75
N ILE A 205 3.18 14.50 -13.08
CA ILE A 205 3.02 15.95 -12.97
C ILE A 205 4.18 16.55 -12.18
N ALA A 206 4.49 16.00 -11.01
CA ALA A 206 5.53 16.51 -10.12
C ALA A 206 6.94 16.39 -10.72
N GLY A 207 7.24 15.27 -11.40
CA GLY A 207 8.53 15.00 -12.05
C GLY A 207 8.63 15.53 -13.49
N GLY A 208 7.61 16.27 -13.99
CA GLY A 208 7.65 16.90 -15.31
C GLY A 208 7.71 15.93 -16.48
N ALA A 209 7.02 14.79 -16.38
CA ALA A 209 6.93 13.83 -17.48
C ALA A 209 6.25 14.44 -18.71
N ASP A 210 6.75 14.10 -19.89
CA ASP A 210 6.18 14.57 -21.17
C ASP A 210 4.90 13.84 -21.54
N VAL A 211 4.79 12.58 -21.11
CA VAL A 211 3.61 11.72 -21.32
C VAL A 211 3.29 10.97 -20.03
N ILE A 212 2.03 11.02 -19.65
CA ILE A 212 1.51 10.30 -18.48
C ILE A 212 0.40 9.38 -18.96
N LEU A 213 0.57 8.07 -18.73
CA LEU A 213 -0.40 7.05 -19.14
C LEU A 213 -1.04 6.41 -17.92
N ILE A 214 -2.36 6.52 -17.83
CA ILE A 214 -3.17 6.00 -16.74
C ILE A 214 -4.29 5.10 -17.28
N PRO A 215 -4.76 4.09 -16.55
CA PRO A 215 -5.77 3.15 -17.04
C PRO A 215 -7.13 3.80 -17.29
N GLU A 216 -7.40 4.96 -16.71
CA GLU A 216 -8.64 5.72 -16.83
C GLU A 216 -8.78 6.44 -18.19
N ILE A 217 -7.67 6.67 -18.89
CA ILE A 217 -7.64 7.40 -20.16
C ILE A 217 -7.05 6.53 -21.27
N GLN A 218 -7.76 6.44 -22.39
CA GLN A 218 -7.25 5.74 -23.56
C GLN A 218 -6.14 6.55 -24.23
N TYR A 219 -5.15 5.86 -24.78
CA TYR A 219 -4.04 6.45 -25.48
C TYR A 219 -3.87 5.82 -26.88
N SER A 220 -3.03 6.43 -27.69
CA SER A 220 -2.59 5.90 -29.00
C SER A 220 -1.06 5.99 -29.07
N ILE A 221 -0.39 4.90 -29.47
CA ILE A 221 1.06 4.88 -29.70
C ILE A 221 1.44 5.95 -30.72
N LYS A 222 0.63 6.11 -31.78
CA LYS A 222 0.86 7.15 -32.78
C LYS A 222 0.88 8.55 -32.16
N SER A 223 -0.09 8.87 -31.28
CA SER A 223 -0.14 10.20 -30.63
C SER A 223 1.07 10.44 -29.72
N ILE A 224 1.58 9.39 -29.07
CA ILE A 224 2.80 9.46 -28.26
C ILE A 224 4.00 9.73 -29.17
N ALA A 225 4.13 8.99 -30.27
CA ALA A 225 5.19 9.16 -31.26
C ALA A 225 5.17 10.57 -31.86
N ASP A 226 4.02 11.06 -32.29
CA ASP A 226 3.83 12.42 -32.83
C ASP A 226 4.25 13.48 -31.79
N HIS A 227 3.95 13.26 -30.50
CA HIS A 227 4.37 14.18 -29.43
C HIS A 227 5.89 14.18 -29.25
N ILE A 228 6.55 13.01 -29.26
CA ILE A 228 8.01 12.89 -29.18
C ILE A 228 8.68 13.62 -30.34
N GLU A 229 8.19 13.44 -31.57
CA GLU A 229 8.71 14.16 -32.75
C GLU A 229 8.51 15.66 -32.64
N LYS A 230 7.39 16.11 -32.09
CA LYS A 230 7.14 17.54 -31.81
C LYS A 230 8.11 18.10 -30.78
N LEU A 231 8.49 17.32 -29.75
CA LEU A 231 9.54 17.73 -28.79
C LEU A 231 10.89 17.90 -29.49
N ARG A 232 11.26 16.94 -30.37
CA ARG A 232 12.48 16.98 -31.16
C ARG A 232 12.55 18.19 -32.09
N SER A 233 11.46 18.48 -32.80
CA SER A 233 11.38 19.64 -33.70
C SER A 233 11.58 20.99 -32.97
N LYS A 234 11.31 21.00 -31.65
CA LYS A 234 11.56 22.14 -30.76
C LYS A 234 12.95 22.14 -30.12
N GLY A 235 13.84 21.24 -30.52
CA GLY A 235 15.21 21.14 -30.01
C GLY A 235 15.36 20.26 -28.76
N ARG A 236 14.29 19.66 -28.24
CA ARG A 236 14.37 18.75 -27.11
C ARG A 236 14.61 17.31 -27.62
N ASN A 237 15.74 16.77 -27.27
CA ASN A 237 16.23 15.50 -27.82
C ASN A 237 15.89 14.24 -27.02
N HIS A 238 15.10 14.36 -25.95
CA HIS A 238 14.73 13.27 -25.04
C HIS A 238 13.27 13.43 -24.60
N ALA A 239 12.69 12.35 -24.06
CA ALA A 239 11.36 12.39 -23.46
C ALA A 239 11.27 11.48 -22.23
N LEU A 240 10.43 11.88 -21.26
CA LEU A 240 10.08 11.10 -20.08
C LEU A 240 8.62 10.66 -20.17
N ILE A 241 8.39 9.37 -20.02
CA ILE A 241 7.04 8.77 -20.01
C ILE A 241 6.83 8.07 -18.67
N VAL A 242 5.71 8.33 -18.01
CA VAL A 242 5.27 7.57 -16.84
C VAL A 242 4.05 6.76 -17.21
N VAL A 243 4.03 5.48 -16.84
CA VAL A 243 2.92 4.58 -17.12
C VAL A 243 2.53 3.78 -15.87
N ALA A 244 1.23 3.75 -15.56
CA ALA A 244 0.69 2.88 -14.52
C ALA A 244 0.63 1.43 -15.01
N GLU A 245 0.97 0.46 -14.17
CA GLU A 245 1.04 -0.98 -14.49
C GLU A 245 -0.27 -1.57 -15.07
N ALA A 246 -1.41 -0.95 -14.80
CA ALA A 246 -2.72 -1.40 -15.27
C ALA A 246 -3.14 -0.83 -16.62
N VAL A 247 -2.35 0.03 -17.22
CA VAL A 247 -2.59 0.53 -18.58
C VAL A 247 -2.64 -0.65 -19.55
N LYS A 248 -3.67 -0.68 -20.38
CA LYS A 248 -3.84 -1.75 -21.37
C LYS A 248 -3.04 -1.44 -22.63
N LYS A 249 -2.58 -2.49 -23.31
CA LYS A 249 -2.07 -2.38 -24.67
C LYS A 249 -3.16 -1.85 -25.60
N GLU A 250 -2.82 -1.26 -26.74
CA GLU A 250 -3.82 -0.74 -27.70
C GLU A 250 -4.87 -1.77 -28.12
N ASN A 251 -4.54 -3.06 -28.11
CA ASN A 251 -5.48 -4.14 -28.37
C ASN A 251 -6.44 -4.45 -27.20
N GLY A 252 -6.47 -3.64 -26.16
CA GLY A 252 -7.32 -3.77 -24.97
C GLY A 252 -6.88 -4.81 -23.95
N LYS A 253 -5.81 -5.56 -24.21
CA LYS A 253 -5.30 -6.59 -23.27
C LYS A 253 -4.42 -5.97 -22.19
N LYS A 254 -4.56 -6.44 -20.94
CA LYS A 254 -3.63 -6.09 -19.87
C LYS A 254 -2.24 -6.68 -20.14
N ALA A 255 -1.20 -5.91 -19.84
CA ALA A 255 0.14 -6.44 -19.78
C ALA A 255 0.32 -7.21 -18.46
N THR A 256 0.81 -8.44 -18.54
CA THR A 256 0.98 -9.30 -17.37
C THR A 256 2.26 -10.10 -17.46
N VAL A 257 2.86 -10.34 -16.29
CA VAL A 257 4.03 -11.19 -16.12
C VAL A 257 3.61 -12.42 -15.32
N LYS A 258 3.94 -13.61 -15.84
CA LYS A 258 3.74 -14.88 -15.12
C LYS A 258 5.00 -15.18 -14.31
N TYR A 259 4.80 -15.37 -13.01
CA TYR A 259 5.88 -15.68 -12.08
C TYR A 259 6.07 -17.19 -11.90
N VAL A 260 7.21 -17.58 -11.32
CA VAL A 260 7.58 -18.99 -11.11
C VAL A 260 6.58 -19.71 -10.18
N ASP A 261 5.96 -18.98 -9.24
CA ASP A 261 4.91 -19.48 -8.34
C ASP A 261 3.55 -19.70 -9.06
N GLY A 262 3.49 -19.45 -10.37
CA GLY A 262 2.29 -19.56 -11.19
C GLY A 262 1.34 -18.37 -11.09
N GLU A 263 1.62 -17.39 -10.24
CA GLU A 263 0.83 -16.16 -10.16
C GLU A 263 1.05 -15.29 -11.40
N VAL A 264 -0.03 -14.66 -11.86
CA VAL A 264 -0.02 -13.69 -12.96
C VAL A 264 -0.28 -12.32 -12.34
N ARG A 265 0.67 -11.40 -12.53
CA ARG A 265 0.59 -10.05 -12.01
C ARG A 265 0.66 -9.03 -13.12
N LEU A 266 0.12 -7.82 -12.88
CA LEU A 266 0.28 -6.69 -13.79
C LEU A 266 1.77 -6.36 -13.94
N GLY A 267 2.17 -5.90 -15.11
CA GLY A 267 3.53 -5.47 -15.40
C GLY A 267 3.95 -5.72 -16.83
N GLY A 268 5.01 -5.01 -17.25
CA GLY A 268 5.57 -5.12 -18.60
C GLY A 268 4.89 -4.23 -19.64
N ILE A 269 4.00 -3.34 -19.24
CA ILE A 269 3.41 -2.36 -20.15
C ILE A 269 4.47 -1.37 -20.66
N GLY A 270 5.42 -0.99 -19.81
CA GLY A 270 6.54 -0.13 -20.19
C GLY A 270 7.36 -0.72 -21.32
N ASN A 271 7.68 -2.02 -21.25
CA ASN A 271 8.41 -2.70 -22.33
C ASN A 271 7.60 -2.72 -23.64
N TYR A 272 6.31 -3.05 -23.59
CA TYR A 272 5.44 -3.00 -24.75
C TYR A 272 5.45 -1.60 -25.39
N LEU A 273 5.29 -0.55 -24.59
CA LEU A 273 5.32 0.84 -25.08
C LEU A 273 6.69 1.18 -25.70
N GLY A 274 7.77 0.77 -25.06
CA GLY A 274 9.12 0.98 -25.56
C GLY A 274 9.32 0.40 -26.95
N ASP A 275 8.93 -0.86 -27.14
CA ASP A 275 9.04 -1.55 -28.42
C ASP A 275 8.18 -0.87 -29.52
N GLU A 276 6.95 -0.49 -29.20
CA GLU A 276 6.06 0.13 -30.16
C GLU A 276 6.50 1.58 -30.54
N ILE A 277 6.97 2.36 -29.55
CA ILE A 277 7.50 3.71 -29.80
C ILE A 277 8.75 3.64 -30.66
N TYR A 278 9.66 2.69 -30.39
CA TYR A 278 10.88 2.49 -31.17
C TYR A 278 10.56 2.22 -32.65
N LYS A 279 9.60 1.35 -32.94
CA LYS A 279 9.19 1.02 -34.32
C LYS A 279 8.73 2.23 -35.14
N ILE A 280 8.17 3.25 -34.50
CA ILE A 280 7.63 4.42 -35.20
C ILE A 280 8.63 5.58 -35.24
N THR A 281 9.37 5.80 -34.16
CA THR A 281 10.22 7.01 -34.00
C THR A 281 11.71 6.75 -34.17
N ASP A 282 12.13 5.49 -34.28
CA ASP A 282 13.55 5.06 -34.21
C ASP A 282 14.30 5.62 -32.98
N SER A 283 13.53 5.94 -31.92
CA SER A 283 14.07 6.49 -30.67
C SER A 283 14.56 5.36 -29.78
N GLU A 284 15.81 5.43 -29.32
CA GLU A 284 16.28 4.52 -28.30
C GLU A 284 15.44 4.65 -27.01
N THR A 285 14.74 3.59 -26.65
CA THR A 285 13.89 3.55 -25.44
C THR A 285 14.58 2.78 -24.32
N ARG A 286 14.35 3.18 -23.08
CA ARG A 286 14.77 2.43 -21.87
C ARG A 286 13.62 2.41 -20.88
N VAL A 287 13.41 1.28 -20.24
CA VAL A 287 12.32 1.06 -19.31
C VAL A 287 12.88 0.81 -17.92
N THR A 288 12.32 1.51 -16.94
CA THR A 288 12.54 1.29 -15.52
C THR A 288 11.23 0.88 -14.88
N VAL A 289 11.20 -0.28 -14.24
CA VAL A 289 10.03 -0.76 -13.50
C VAL A 289 10.34 -0.61 -12.02
N LEU A 290 9.65 0.28 -11.32
CA LEU A 290 9.90 0.53 -9.89
C LEU A 290 9.47 -0.64 -9.01
N GLY A 291 8.32 -1.23 -9.27
CA GLY A 291 7.80 -2.32 -8.47
C GLY A 291 7.77 -2.00 -6.97
N HIS A 292 8.19 -2.97 -6.16
CA HIS A 292 8.04 -2.92 -4.70
C HIS A 292 8.94 -1.91 -3.95
N VAL A 293 9.90 -1.26 -4.60
CA VAL A 293 10.66 -0.15 -3.96
C VAL A 293 9.74 0.99 -3.53
N GLN A 294 8.59 1.16 -4.22
CA GLN A 294 7.56 2.12 -3.86
C GLN A 294 6.88 1.84 -2.51
N ARG A 295 6.99 0.61 -1.99
CA ARG A 295 6.37 0.18 -0.72
C ARG A 295 7.33 0.27 0.47
N GLY A 296 8.64 0.16 0.22
CA GLY A 296 9.66 -0.03 1.24
C GLY A 296 10.39 1.23 1.68
N ALA A 297 10.10 2.37 1.06
CA ALA A 297 10.77 3.61 1.36
C ALA A 297 10.46 4.14 2.77
N GLN A 298 11.31 5.05 3.25
CA GLN A 298 11.06 5.79 4.47
C GLN A 298 9.82 6.69 4.28
N PRO A 299 8.82 6.66 5.21
CA PRO A 299 7.62 7.45 5.04
C PRO A 299 7.91 8.95 5.01
N THR A 300 7.30 9.65 4.06
CA THR A 300 7.35 11.10 3.95
C THR A 300 6.79 11.77 5.20
N HIS A 301 7.05 13.07 5.34
CA HIS A 301 6.44 13.85 6.42
C HIS A 301 4.91 13.80 6.39
N ARG A 302 4.30 13.78 5.19
CA ARG A 302 2.84 13.74 5.02
C ARG A 302 2.25 12.42 5.48
N ASP A 303 2.84 11.29 5.09
CA ASP A 303 2.41 9.99 5.59
C ASP A 303 2.58 9.87 7.11
N ARG A 304 3.64 10.43 7.68
CA ARG A 304 3.82 10.48 9.14
C ARG A 304 2.79 11.34 9.85
N LEU A 305 2.41 12.49 9.28
CA LEU A 305 1.38 13.37 9.83
C LEU A 305 0.03 12.66 9.86
N ILE A 306 -0.40 12.11 8.73
CA ILE A 306 -1.68 11.37 8.63
C ILE A 306 -1.69 10.16 9.56
N ALA A 307 -0.58 9.45 9.65
CA ALA A 307 -0.43 8.30 10.54
C ALA A 307 -0.47 8.67 12.03
N SER A 308 -0.25 9.93 12.39
CA SER A 308 -0.16 10.41 13.77
C SER A 308 -1.37 11.22 14.22
N ALA A 309 -2.25 11.63 13.30
CA ALA A 309 -3.47 12.38 13.57
C ALA A 309 -4.61 11.48 14.07
#